data_7c314591528a444dca4f2134036ffb7d
#
_entry.id   7c314591528a444dca4f2134036ffb7d
#
_cell.length_a   1.000
_cell.length_b   1.000
_cell.length_c   1.000
_cell.angle_alpha   90.00
_cell.angle_beta   90.00
_cell.angle_gamma   90.00
#
_symmetry.space_group_name_H-M   'P 1'
#
loop_
_entity.id
_entity.type
_entity.pdbx_description
1 polymer ?
#
loop_
_entity_poly.entity_id
_entity_poly.type
_entity_poly.pdbx_seq_one_letter_code
_entity_poly.pdbx_strand_id
1 'polypeptide(L)'
;MTAPILKVERVAKTFLTESGAIEALAETSIEVRQGEFVAVIGPSGCGKSTLFNIIGGLESADGGRVLVGGKPIDGSHKDIGMVFQEESTFPWRTVIENVAFPLEVAGLGRREREEKAMRFVRLVGLDGFERRYPAELSGGMRQRTALARTLCAEPRILLMDEPFAALDEQTRMLLGEKLIEICTALKQTTLLITHNLSEAVQLSDRVLVMSFRPGRIKRVVEIDLPRPRTSDVIASEGFAGYLGTIWEELKAEAAKGLQAIEGQKRMPPPA
;
A
#
# COMPACT_ATOMS: atom_id res chain seq x y z
N MET A 1 11.11 24.14 -1.67
CA MET A 1 10.33 22.89 -1.47
C MET A 1 10.10 22.28 -2.84
N THR A 2 10.47 21.04 -3.06
CA THR A 2 10.21 20.32 -4.32
C THR A 2 8.71 20.05 -4.46
N ALA A 3 8.16 20.23 -5.68
CA ALA A 3 6.75 19.95 -5.94
C ALA A 3 6.42 18.47 -5.63
N PRO A 4 5.22 18.17 -5.10
CA PRO A 4 4.82 16.80 -4.82
C PRO A 4 4.72 15.98 -6.12
N ILE A 5 5.18 14.72 -6.06
CA ILE A 5 5.07 13.79 -7.21
C ILE A 5 3.64 13.27 -7.37
N LEU A 6 2.94 13.08 -6.24
CA LEU A 6 1.54 12.68 -6.18
C LEU A 6 0.76 13.73 -5.39
N LYS A 7 -0.37 14.16 -5.94
CA LYS A 7 -1.31 15.03 -5.26
C LYS A 7 -2.72 14.51 -5.46
N VAL A 8 -3.43 14.31 -4.37
CA VAL A 8 -4.85 14.01 -4.31
C VAL A 8 -5.53 15.28 -3.87
N GLU A 9 -6.46 15.82 -4.66
CA GLU A 9 -7.13 17.08 -4.39
C GLU A 9 -8.64 16.85 -4.21
N ARG A 10 -9.11 16.96 -2.98
CA ARG A 10 -10.51 16.87 -2.56
C ARG A 10 -11.28 15.69 -3.18
N VAL A 11 -10.63 14.52 -3.22
CA VAL A 11 -11.23 13.30 -3.73
C VAL A 11 -12.33 12.84 -2.77
N ALA A 12 -13.50 12.53 -3.33
CA ALA A 12 -14.65 11.99 -2.61
C ALA A 12 -15.22 10.78 -3.36
N LYS A 13 -15.86 9.85 -2.63
CA LYS A 13 -16.48 8.67 -3.22
C LYS A 13 -17.68 8.19 -2.42
N THR A 14 -18.78 7.96 -3.12
CA THR A 14 -20.01 7.35 -2.61
C THR A 14 -20.37 6.13 -3.45
N PHE A 15 -20.62 5.01 -2.81
CA PHE A 15 -21.12 3.80 -3.47
C PHE A 15 -22.64 3.70 -3.30
N LEU A 16 -23.34 3.40 -4.38
CA LEU A 16 -24.77 3.07 -4.34
C LEU A 16 -24.92 1.57 -4.11
N THR A 17 -25.61 1.21 -3.05
CA THR A 17 -25.91 -0.19 -2.70
C THR A 17 -27.42 -0.39 -2.64
N GLU A 18 -27.88 -1.62 -2.60
CA GLU A 18 -29.31 -1.95 -2.43
C GLU A 18 -29.88 -1.37 -1.12
N SER A 19 -29.03 -1.21 -0.10
CA SER A 19 -29.39 -0.64 1.21
C SER A 19 -29.27 0.89 1.30
N GLY A 20 -28.87 1.57 0.20
CA GLY A 20 -28.72 3.01 0.12
C GLY A 20 -27.32 3.48 -0.29
N ALA A 21 -27.10 4.79 -0.25
CA ALA A 21 -25.82 5.40 -0.56
C ALA A 21 -24.86 5.28 0.64
N ILE A 22 -23.63 4.85 0.38
CA ILE A 22 -22.56 4.75 1.36
C ILE A 22 -21.43 5.71 0.95
N GLU A 23 -21.29 6.80 1.70
CA GLU A 23 -20.14 7.69 1.54
C GLU A 23 -18.89 6.99 2.11
N ALA A 24 -18.05 6.47 1.20
CA ALA A 24 -16.82 5.76 1.56
C ALA A 24 -15.68 6.75 1.89
N LEU A 25 -15.58 7.82 1.11
CA LEU A 25 -14.59 8.89 1.29
C LEU A 25 -15.31 10.24 1.27
N ALA A 26 -15.16 11.02 2.34
CA ALA A 26 -15.39 12.46 2.30
C ALA A 26 -14.23 13.15 1.57
N GLU A 27 -14.37 14.44 1.26
CA GLU A 27 -13.31 15.20 0.61
C GLU A 27 -11.96 14.99 1.30
N THR A 28 -11.03 14.34 0.59
CA THR A 28 -9.72 13.97 1.10
C THR A 28 -8.62 14.53 0.21
N SER A 29 -7.62 15.14 0.81
CA SER A 29 -6.45 15.69 0.10
C SER A 29 -5.17 15.15 0.72
N ILE A 30 -4.22 14.75 -0.15
CA ILE A 30 -2.92 14.20 0.22
C ILE A 30 -1.88 14.73 -0.75
N GLU A 31 -0.71 15.09 -0.25
CA GLU A 31 0.46 15.38 -1.07
C GLU A 31 1.60 14.45 -0.65
N VAL A 32 2.29 13.85 -1.62
CA VAL A 32 3.43 12.96 -1.39
C VAL A 32 4.62 13.46 -2.20
N ARG A 33 5.76 13.61 -1.53
CA ARG A 33 7.00 14.08 -2.13
C ARG A 33 7.72 12.91 -2.82
N GLN A 34 8.58 13.24 -3.78
CA GLN A 34 9.39 12.21 -4.43
C GLN A 34 10.34 11.53 -3.43
N GLY A 35 10.36 10.19 -3.46
CA GLY A 35 11.17 9.36 -2.56
C GLY A 35 10.61 9.24 -1.14
N GLU A 36 9.46 9.82 -0.86
CA GLU A 36 8.81 9.74 0.45
C GLU A 36 8.10 8.40 0.63
N PHE A 37 8.17 7.84 1.82
CA PHE A 37 7.42 6.65 2.24
C PHE A 37 6.29 7.08 3.19
N VAL A 38 5.04 6.94 2.76
CA VAL A 38 3.86 7.37 3.51
C VAL A 38 3.02 6.15 3.88
N ALA A 39 2.71 5.96 5.16
CA ALA A 39 1.75 4.96 5.60
C ALA A 39 0.36 5.56 5.77
N VAL A 40 -0.67 4.80 5.40
CA VAL A 40 -2.08 5.14 5.61
C VAL A 40 -2.69 4.09 6.54
N ILE A 41 -3.16 4.53 7.68
CA ILE A 41 -3.78 3.69 8.70
C ILE A 41 -5.18 4.17 9.04
N GLY A 42 -6.01 3.27 9.53
CA GLY A 42 -7.39 3.57 9.92
C GLY A 42 -8.20 2.30 10.17
N PRO A 43 -9.39 2.40 10.76
CA PRO A 43 -10.25 1.24 11.03
C PRO A 43 -10.61 0.47 9.76
N SER A 44 -11.00 -0.80 9.90
CA SER A 44 -11.52 -1.58 8.77
C SER A 44 -12.75 -0.90 8.18
N GLY A 45 -12.84 -0.88 6.84
CA GLY A 45 -13.96 -0.26 6.12
C GLY A 45 -13.99 1.27 6.11
N CYS A 46 -12.92 1.96 6.55
CA CYS A 46 -12.88 3.43 6.53
C CYS A 46 -12.54 4.05 5.17
N GLY A 47 -12.36 3.24 4.11
CA GLY A 47 -12.13 3.75 2.75
C GLY A 47 -10.66 3.76 2.29
N LYS A 48 -9.71 3.14 3.01
CA LYS A 48 -8.29 3.09 2.61
C LYS A 48 -8.08 2.48 1.22
N SER A 49 -8.59 1.29 1.00
CA SER A 49 -8.48 0.61 -0.31
C SER A 49 -9.24 1.37 -1.41
N THR A 50 -10.38 2.01 -1.08
CA THR A 50 -11.08 2.91 -2.02
C THR A 50 -10.18 4.06 -2.45
N LEU A 51 -9.50 4.71 -1.50
CA LEU A 51 -8.55 5.78 -1.80
C LEU A 51 -7.40 5.29 -2.68
N PHE A 52 -6.84 4.10 -2.40
CA PHE A 52 -5.77 3.52 -3.22
C PHE A 52 -6.25 3.14 -4.62
N ASN A 53 -7.45 2.58 -4.74
CA ASN A 53 -8.04 2.25 -6.04
C ASN A 53 -8.24 3.52 -6.88
N ILE A 54 -8.67 4.63 -6.27
CA ILE A 54 -8.80 5.92 -6.96
C ILE A 54 -7.41 6.44 -7.37
N ILE A 55 -6.41 6.41 -6.49
CA ILE A 55 -5.04 6.84 -6.83
C ILE A 55 -4.46 5.94 -7.92
N GLY A 56 -4.71 4.64 -7.87
CA GLY A 56 -4.28 3.66 -8.87
C GLY A 56 -5.04 3.72 -10.21
N GLY A 57 -6.13 4.50 -10.27
CA GLY A 57 -6.97 4.62 -11.45
C GLY A 57 -7.84 3.39 -11.73
N LEU A 58 -8.13 2.59 -10.70
CA LEU A 58 -8.99 1.41 -10.76
C LEU A 58 -10.44 1.74 -10.38
N GLU A 59 -10.66 2.87 -9.74
CA GLU A 59 -11.96 3.38 -9.33
C GLU A 59 -12.03 4.89 -9.64
N SER A 60 -13.18 5.35 -10.13
CA SER A 60 -13.40 6.78 -10.39
C SER A 60 -13.81 7.50 -9.11
N ALA A 61 -13.26 8.69 -8.89
CA ALA A 61 -13.77 9.58 -7.84
C ALA A 61 -15.07 10.27 -8.30
N ASP A 62 -15.96 10.55 -7.36
CA ASP A 62 -17.19 11.33 -7.65
C ASP A 62 -16.90 12.84 -7.64
N GLY A 63 -15.79 13.24 -7.01
CA GLY A 63 -15.31 14.62 -6.96
C GLY A 63 -13.81 14.69 -6.71
N GLY A 64 -13.21 15.83 -7.01
CA GLY A 64 -11.77 16.03 -6.88
C GLY A 64 -10.97 15.46 -8.05
N ARG A 65 -9.67 15.29 -7.86
CA ARG A 65 -8.77 14.73 -8.87
C ARG A 65 -7.47 14.21 -8.26
N VAL A 66 -6.79 13.33 -9.01
CA VAL A 66 -5.45 12.84 -8.71
C VAL A 66 -4.48 13.40 -9.75
N LEU A 67 -3.34 13.91 -9.28
CA LEU A 67 -2.28 14.44 -10.15
C LEU A 67 -0.99 13.65 -9.91
N VAL A 68 -0.32 13.27 -10.99
CA VAL A 68 1.01 12.65 -10.99
C VAL A 68 1.97 13.57 -11.75
N GLY A 69 3.04 14.00 -11.08
CA GLY A 69 3.97 14.97 -11.65
C GLY A 69 3.29 16.29 -12.06
N GLY A 70 2.26 16.71 -11.32
CA GLY A 70 1.48 17.93 -11.56
C GLY A 70 0.42 17.82 -12.67
N LYS A 71 0.27 16.65 -13.30
CA LYS A 71 -0.73 16.41 -14.36
C LYS A 71 -1.86 15.55 -13.83
N PRO A 72 -3.14 15.91 -14.07
CA PRO A 72 -4.26 15.06 -13.71
C PRO A 72 -4.21 13.74 -14.48
N ILE A 73 -4.60 12.68 -13.80
CA ILE A 73 -4.71 11.34 -14.40
C ILE A 73 -6.19 10.93 -14.45
N ASP A 74 -6.54 10.16 -15.48
CA ASP A 74 -7.83 9.53 -15.66
C ASP A 74 -7.59 8.05 -15.98
N GLY A 75 -7.96 7.17 -15.03
CA GLY A 75 -7.66 5.74 -15.09
C GLY A 75 -6.22 5.38 -14.74
N SER A 76 -5.81 4.16 -15.11
CA SER A 76 -4.50 3.61 -14.77
C SER A 76 -3.36 4.43 -15.40
N HIS A 77 -2.29 4.62 -14.63
CA HIS A 77 -1.14 5.41 -15.07
C HIS A 77 0.16 4.60 -14.97
N LYS A 78 1.00 4.64 -16.02
CA LYS A 78 2.25 3.87 -16.10
C LYS A 78 3.24 4.14 -14.97
N ASP A 79 3.21 5.34 -14.39
CA ASP A 79 4.10 5.74 -13.29
C ASP A 79 3.61 5.22 -11.92
N ILE A 80 2.44 4.56 -11.86
CA ILE A 80 1.88 3.98 -10.63
C ILE A 80 1.91 2.45 -10.73
N GLY A 81 2.60 1.81 -9.79
CA GLY A 81 2.56 0.37 -9.58
C GLY A 81 1.74 0.05 -8.34
N MET A 82 0.97 -1.04 -8.37
CA MET A 82 0.13 -1.45 -7.26
C MET A 82 0.41 -2.90 -6.85
N VAL A 83 0.60 -3.12 -5.55
CA VAL A 83 0.66 -4.43 -4.90
C VAL A 83 -0.61 -4.57 -4.08
N PHE A 84 -1.41 -5.57 -4.43
CA PHE A 84 -2.71 -5.83 -3.79
C PHE A 84 -2.55 -6.68 -2.53
N GLN A 85 -3.55 -6.62 -1.66
CA GLN A 85 -3.65 -7.45 -0.47
C GLN A 85 -3.73 -8.94 -0.81
N GLU A 86 -4.52 -9.28 -1.84
CA GLU A 86 -4.60 -10.64 -2.34
C GLU A 86 -3.40 -10.98 -3.21
N GLU A 87 -2.99 -12.26 -3.17
CA GLU A 87 -1.91 -12.77 -3.99
C GLU A 87 -2.28 -12.68 -5.47
N SER A 88 -1.72 -11.70 -6.16
CA SER A 88 -2.05 -11.41 -7.56
C SER A 88 -1.10 -12.08 -8.56
N THR A 89 -0.37 -13.16 -8.16
CA THR A 89 0.51 -13.90 -9.07
C THR A 89 -0.29 -14.70 -10.09
N PHE A 90 0.23 -14.80 -11.32
CA PHE A 90 -0.35 -15.66 -12.37
C PHE A 90 0.00 -17.12 -12.08
N PRO A 91 -0.97 -18.01 -11.74
CA PRO A 91 -0.69 -19.36 -11.30
C PRO A 91 -0.09 -20.25 -12.40
N TRP A 92 -0.29 -19.91 -13.67
CA TRP A 92 0.24 -20.60 -14.85
C TRP A 92 1.61 -20.11 -15.33
N ARG A 93 2.22 -19.14 -14.59
CA ARG A 93 3.55 -18.60 -14.89
C ARG A 93 4.51 -18.90 -13.75
N THR A 94 5.76 -19.18 -14.09
CA THR A 94 6.83 -19.30 -13.10
C THR A 94 7.13 -17.95 -12.44
N VAL A 95 7.95 -17.94 -11.36
CA VAL A 95 8.39 -16.71 -10.69
C VAL A 95 8.99 -15.73 -11.69
N ILE A 96 9.97 -16.17 -12.49
CA ILE A 96 10.64 -15.27 -13.45
C ILE A 96 9.67 -14.74 -14.51
N GLU A 97 8.73 -15.55 -14.99
CA GLU A 97 7.74 -15.15 -15.96
C GLU A 97 6.70 -14.19 -15.36
N ASN A 98 6.33 -14.36 -14.07
CA ASN A 98 5.52 -13.40 -13.34
C ASN A 98 6.23 -12.06 -13.24
N VAL A 99 7.48 -12.05 -12.81
CA VAL A 99 8.26 -10.81 -12.61
C VAL A 99 8.54 -10.11 -13.94
N ALA A 100 8.79 -10.88 -15.01
CA ALA A 100 9.06 -10.34 -16.35
C ALA A 100 7.81 -9.84 -17.09
N PHE A 101 6.60 -10.12 -16.57
CA PHE A 101 5.35 -9.82 -17.27
C PHE A 101 5.18 -8.34 -17.68
N PRO A 102 5.48 -7.33 -16.84
CA PRO A 102 5.37 -5.94 -17.28
C PRO A 102 6.28 -5.60 -18.47
N LEU A 103 7.45 -6.21 -18.53
CA LEU A 103 8.39 -6.03 -19.63
C LEU A 103 7.93 -6.75 -20.93
N GLU A 104 7.18 -7.85 -20.76
CA GLU A 104 6.50 -8.52 -21.88
C GLU A 104 5.43 -7.61 -22.48
N VAL A 105 4.61 -7.00 -21.65
CA VAL A 105 3.58 -6.03 -22.07
C VAL A 105 4.23 -4.82 -22.75
N ALA A 106 5.42 -4.40 -22.29
CA ALA A 106 6.20 -3.33 -22.91
C ALA A 106 6.89 -3.77 -24.23
N GLY A 107 6.73 -5.03 -24.68
CA GLY A 107 7.26 -5.52 -25.96
C GLY A 107 8.72 -5.96 -25.95
N LEU A 108 9.36 -6.10 -24.79
CA LEU A 108 10.75 -6.55 -24.70
C LEU A 108 10.90 -8.03 -25.11
N GLY A 109 11.99 -8.35 -25.80
CA GLY A 109 12.34 -9.72 -26.18
C GLY A 109 12.57 -10.61 -24.94
N ARG A 110 12.30 -11.93 -25.09
CA ARG A 110 12.33 -12.89 -23.96
C ARG A 110 13.63 -12.84 -23.16
N ARG A 111 14.78 -12.88 -23.84
CA ARG A 111 16.09 -12.88 -23.18
C ARG A 111 16.32 -11.61 -22.36
N GLU A 112 16.01 -10.46 -22.95
CA GLU A 112 16.20 -9.15 -22.28
C GLU A 112 15.29 -9.00 -21.07
N ARG A 113 14.00 -9.38 -21.18
CA ARG A 113 13.07 -9.25 -20.06
C ARG A 113 13.38 -10.21 -18.91
N GLU A 114 13.81 -11.45 -19.20
CA GLU A 114 14.24 -12.41 -18.17
C GLU A 114 15.52 -11.93 -17.46
N GLU A 115 16.47 -11.37 -18.19
CA GLU A 115 17.70 -10.80 -17.62
C GLU A 115 17.40 -9.61 -16.68
N LYS A 116 16.54 -8.69 -17.10
CA LYS A 116 16.08 -7.57 -16.26
C LYS A 116 15.28 -8.07 -15.05
N ALA A 117 14.35 -9.00 -15.24
CA ALA A 117 13.52 -9.54 -14.17
C ALA A 117 14.34 -10.25 -13.10
N MET A 118 15.43 -10.96 -13.48
CA MET A 118 16.35 -11.62 -12.54
C MET A 118 16.92 -10.66 -11.50
N ARG A 119 17.15 -9.39 -11.84
CA ARG A 119 17.58 -8.38 -10.88
C ARG A 119 16.56 -8.21 -9.73
N PHE A 120 15.27 -8.17 -10.06
CA PHE A 120 14.21 -8.02 -9.07
C PHE A 120 13.92 -9.31 -8.31
N VAL A 121 14.06 -10.49 -8.95
CA VAL A 121 14.00 -11.80 -8.27
C VAL A 121 15.05 -11.87 -7.16
N ARG A 122 16.30 -11.51 -7.46
CA ARG A 122 17.38 -11.44 -6.46
C ARG A 122 17.11 -10.40 -5.38
N LEU A 123 16.63 -9.22 -5.78
CA LEU A 123 16.33 -8.13 -4.87
C LEU A 123 15.35 -8.52 -3.76
N VAL A 124 14.35 -9.35 -4.11
CA VAL A 124 13.36 -9.86 -3.15
C VAL A 124 13.75 -11.20 -2.50
N GLY A 125 14.97 -11.71 -2.76
CA GLY A 125 15.49 -12.94 -2.16
C GLY A 125 14.75 -14.20 -2.63
N LEU A 126 14.48 -14.31 -3.92
CA LEU A 126 13.88 -15.49 -4.57
C LEU A 126 14.85 -16.23 -5.49
N ASP A 127 16.18 -16.07 -5.27
CA ASP A 127 17.20 -16.85 -5.98
C ASP A 127 16.99 -18.34 -5.78
N GLY A 128 17.10 -19.11 -6.86
CA GLY A 128 16.89 -20.56 -6.86
C GLY A 128 15.41 -20.98 -7.00
N PHE A 129 14.46 -20.02 -6.99
CA PHE A 129 13.04 -20.28 -7.16
C PHE A 129 12.48 -19.77 -8.50
N GLU A 130 13.33 -19.30 -9.40
CA GLU A 130 12.95 -18.62 -10.66
C GLU A 130 12.00 -19.45 -11.52
N ARG A 131 12.20 -20.78 -11.52
CA ARG A 131 11.43 -21.73 -12.34
C ARG A 131 10.24 -22.35 -11.61
N ARG A 132 10.00 -21.99 -10.36
CA ARG A 132 8.88 -22.48 -9.57
C ARG A 132 7.58 -21.77 -9.94
N TYR A 133 6.48 -22.51 -9.88
CA TYR A 133 5.14 -21.98 -10.04
C TYR A 133 4.60 -21.49 -8.68
N PRO A 134 3.64 -20.55 -8.65
CA PRO A 134 3.03 -20.05 -7.40
C PRO A 134 2.54 -21.14 -6.45
N ALA A 135 2.00 -22.24 -6.95
CA ALA A 135 1.56 -23.37 -6.16
C ALA A 135 2.68 -24.07 -5.36
N GLU A 136 3.93 -23.91 -5.77
CA GLU A 136 5.12 -24.49 -5.12
C GLU A 136 5.76 -23.52 -4.11
N LEU A 137 5.19 -22.33 -3.91
CA LEU A 137 5.74 -21.25 -3.08
C LEU A 137 4.95 -21.10 -1.78
N SER A 138 5.62 -20.64 -0.72
CA SER A 138 4.93 -20.13 0.47
C SER A 138 4.17 -18.83 0.17
N GLY A 139 3.20 -18.44 1.01
CA GLY A 139 2.47 -17.18 0.87
C GLY A 139 3.41 -15.96 0.80
N GLY A 140 4.42 -15.91 1.69
CA GLY A 140 5.41 -14.83 1.65
C GLY A 140 6.28 -14.82 0.38
N MET A 141 6.55 -15.98 -0.22
CA MET A 141 7.27 -16.03 -1.51
C MET A 141 6.39 -15.55 -2.65
N ARG A 142 5.10 -15.90 -2.67
CA ARG A 142 4.13 -15.38 -3.66
C ARG A 142 4.00 -13.85 -3.53
N GLN A 143 3.91 -13.34 -2.32
CA GLN A 143 3.85 -11.89 -2.09
C GLN A 143 5.11 -11.16 -2.56
N ARG A 144 6.31 -11.74 -2.32
CA ARG A 144 7.57 -11.21 -2.85
C ARG A 144 7.63 -11.28 -4.38
N THR A 145 7.04 -12.30 -4.99
CA THR A 145 6.93 -12.40 -6.44
C THR A 145 6.05 -11.28 -7.01
N ALA A 146 4.90 -10.99 -6.39
CA ALA A 146 4.02 -9.88 -6.77
C ALA A 146 4.70 -8.53 -6.61
N LEU A 147 5.43 -8.31 -5.50
CA LEU A 147 6.24 -7.11 -5.28
C LEU A 147 7.32 -6.95 -6.37
N ALA A 148 8.10 -8.01 -6.65
CA ALA A 148 9.14 -7.99 -7.66
C ALA A 148 8.56 -7.69 -9.06
N ARG A 149 7.40 -8.25 -9.40
CA ARG A 149 6.69 -7.96 -10.65
C ARG A 149 6.34 -6.49 -10.75
N THR A 150 5.79 -5.91 -9.70
CA THR A 150 5.41 -4.49 -9.69
C THR A 150 6.63 -3.59 -9.80
N LEU A 151 7.71 -3.89 -9.05
CA LEU A 151 8.96 -3.13 -9.11
C LEU A 151 9.67 -3.27 -10.45
N CYS A 152 9.52 -4.40 -11.15
CA CYS A 152 10.11 -4.64 -12.47
C CYS A 152 9.55 -3.70 -13.56
N ALA A 153 8.37 -3.14 -13.36
CA ALA A 153 7.81 -2.08 -14.18
C ALA A 153 8.48 -0.71 -13.94
N GLU A 154 9.33 -0.60 -12.92
CA GLU A 154 10.02 0.64 -12.49
C GLU A 154 9.05 1.84 -12.33
N PRO A 155 7.93 1.69 -11.60
CA PRO A 155 6.98 2.75 -11.40
C PRO A 155 7.61 3.89 -10.58
N ARG A 156 7.18 5.14 -10.77
CA ARG A 156 7.63 6.27 -9.95
C ARG A 156 6.95 6.30 -8.58
N ILE A 157 5.75 5.72 -8.48
CA ILE A 157 4.93 5.65 -7.28
C ILE A 157 4.52 4.19 -7.08
N LEU A 158 4.76 3.66 -5.89
CA LEU A 158 4.38 2.31 -5.47
C LEU A 158 3.26 2.39 -4.44
N LEU A 159 2.11 1.82 -4.77
CA LEU A 159 0.99 1.65 -3.85
C LEU A 159 0.99 0.21 -3.33
N MET A 160 0.89 0.02 -2.02
CA MET A 160 0.83 -1.30 -1.41
C MET A 160 -0.35 -1.37 -0.44
N ASP A 161 -1.30 -2.25 -0.70
CA ASP A 161 -2.47 -2.46 0.16
C ASP A 161 -2.25 -3.72 1.00
N GLU A 162 -1.92 -3.52 2.28
CA GLU A 162 -1.66 -4.57 3.28
C GLU A 162 -0.73 -5.70 2.79
N PRO A 163 0.45 -5.40 2.22
CA PRO A 163 1.28 -6.37 1.50
C PRO A 163 1.82 -7.50 2.40
N PHE A 164 1.74 -7.35 3.70
CA PHE A 164 2.28 -8.31 4.67
C PHE A 164 1.21 -8.91 5.59
N ALA A 165 -0.08 -8.71 5.30
CA ALA A 165 -1.18 -9.13 6.17
C ALA A 165 -1.20 -10.66 6.43
N ALA A 166 -0.81 -11.46 5.44
CA ALA A 166 -0.81 -12.94 5.52
C ALA A 166 0.45 -13.54 6.16
N LEU A 167 1.38 -12.71 6.66
CA LEU A 167 2.66 -13.16 7.20
C LEU A 167 2.67 -13.18 8.72
N ASP A 168 3.43 -14.14 9.29
CA ASP A 168 3.77 -14.12 10.70
C ASP A 168 4.65 -12.90 11.04
N GLU A 169 4.70 -12.54 12.33
CA GLU A 169 5.36 -11.31 12.80
C GLU A 169 6.85 -11.27 12.45
N GLN A 170 7.58 -12.39 12.59
CA GLN A 170 9.02 -12.43 12.31
C GLN A 170 9.30 -12.24 10.82
N THR A 171 8.57 -12.96 9.97
CA THR A 171 8.67 -12.83 8.51
C THR A 171 8.31 -11.42 8.05
N ARG A 172 7.29 -10.81 8.66
CA ARG A 172 6.85 -9.44 8.36
C ARG A 172 7.94 -8.43 8.67
N MET A 173 8.59 -8.51 9.83
CA MET A 173 9.69 -7.61 10.21
C MET A 173 10.85 -7.70 9.22
N LEU A 174 11.31 -8.92 8.89
CA LEU A 174 12.41 -9.14 7.95
C LEU A 174 12.08 -8.62 6.54
N LEU A 175 10.86 -8.84 6.07
CA LEU A 175 10.43 -8.34 4.76
C LEU A 175 10.22 -6.83 4.77
N GLY A 176 9.79 -6.25 5.88
CA GLY A 176 9.70 -4.79 6.05
C GLY A 176 11.07 -4.12 5.94
N GLU A 177 12.10 -4.65 6.64
CA GLU A 177 13.48 -4.18 6.51
C GLU A 177 13.97 -4.27 5.07
N LYS A 178 13.73 -5.43 4.41
CA LYS A 178 14.12 -5.62 3.02
C LYS A 178 13.40 -4.67 2.07
N LEU A 179 12.11 -4.41 2.30
CA LEU A 179 11.35 -3.44 1.52
C LEU A 179 11.95 -2.03 1.63
N ILE A 180 12.32 -1.60 2.84
CA ILE A 180 12.97 -0.29 3.04
C ILE A 180 14.29 -0.21 2.30
N GLU A 181 15.13 -1.24 2.37
CA GLU A 181 16.38 -1.29 1.61
C GLU A 181 16.11 -1.09 0.11
N ILE A 182 15.12 -1.81 -0.43
CA ILE A 182 14.72 -1.74 -1.83
C ILE A 182 14.23 -0.34 -2.19
N CYS A 183 13.27 0.20 -1.42
CA CYS A 183 12.68 1.51 -1.67
C CYS A 183 13.73 2.62 -1.58
N THR A 184 14.66 2.52 -0.63
CA THR A 184 15.77 3.48 -0.47
C THR A 184 16.74 3.41 -1.64
N ALA A 185 17.16 2.20 -2.05
CA ALA A 185 18.09 2.01 -3.16
C ALA A 185 17.51 2.50 -4.50
N LEU A 186 16.20 2.33 -4.71
CA LEU A 186 15.48 2.77 -5.90
C LEU A 186 14.98 4.22 -5.81
N LYS A 187 15.12 4.89 -4.66
CA LYS A 187 14.48 6.19 -4.37
C LYS A 187 12.99 6.18 -4.67
N GLN A 188 12.34 5.08 -4.31
CA GLN A 188 10.95 4.79 -4.62
C GLN A 188 10.02 5.69 -3.78
N THR A 189 9.05 6.34 -4.42
CA THR A 189 7.95 6.98 -3.69
C THR A 189 6.92 5.92 -3.36
N THR A 190 6.55 5.78 -2.08
CA THR A 190 5.74 4.65 -1.63
C THR A 190 4.58 5.11 -0.76
N LEU A 191 3.39 4.59 -1.03
CA LEU A 191 2.24 4.65 -0.14
C LEU A 191 1.89 3.24 0.30
N LEU A 192 1.75 3.05 1.61
CA LEU A 192 1.46 1.77 2.24
C LEU A 192 0.17 1.86 3.04
N ILE A 193 -0.82 1.03 2.75
CA ILE A 193 -1.90 0.74 3.69
C ILE A 193 -1.44 -0.39 4.61
N THR A 194 -1.59 -0.18 5.90
CA THR A 194 -1.40 -1.22 6.91
C THR A 194 -2.33 -1.01 8.10
N HIS A 195 -2.64 -2.08 8.80
CA HIS A 195 -3.31 -2.06 10.11
C HIS A 195 -2.32 -2.27 11.27
N ASN A 196 -1.04 -2.54 10.96
CA ASN A 196 0.02 -2.74 11.96
C ASN A 196 0.73 -1.39 12.24
N LEU A 197 0.61 -0.91 13.48
CA LEU A 197 1.19 0.37 13.90
C LEU A 197 2.72 0.35 13.86
N SER A 198 3.32 -0.76 14.28
CA SER A 198 4.78 -0.91 14.28
C SER A 198 5.32 -0.82 12.86
N GLU A 199 4.66 -1.48 11.91
CA GLU A 199 4.99 -1.39 10.49
C GLU A 199 4.89 0.05 9.97
N ALA A 200 3.78 0.75 10.28
CA ALA A 200 3.59 2.13 9.86
C ALA A 200 4.69 3.05 10.40
N VAL A 201 5.08 2.93 11.67
CA VAL A 201 6.16 3.72 12.28
C VAL A 201 7.53 3.33 11.76
N GLN A 202 7.79 2.01 11.60
CA GLN A 202 9.08 1.50 11.14
C GLN A 202 9.40 1.92 9.71
N LEU A 203 8.41 1.85 8.81
CA LEU A 203 8.65 1.99 7.38
C LEU A 203 8.52 3.43 6.89
N SER A 204 7.62 4.25 7.44
CA SER A 204 7.22 5.50 6.83
C SER A 204 7.92 6.75 7.37
N ASP A 205 7.97 7.80 6.56
CA ASP A 205 8.39 9.15 6.95
C ASP A 205 7.20 9.92 7.55
N ARG A 206 5.98 9.59 7.10
CA ARG A 206 4.72 10.12 7.66
C ARG A 206 3.67 9.03 7.74
N VAL A 207 2.85 9.10 8.77
CA VAL A 207 1.65 8.27 8.94
C VAL A 207 0.40 9.13 8.82
N LEU A 208 -0.46 8.78 7.87
CA LEU A 208 -1.76 9.40 7.68
C LEU A 208 -2.81 8.57 8.41
N VAL A 209 -3.44 9.15 9.42
CA VAL A 209 -4.51 8.49 10.19
C VAL A 209 -5.86 8.87 9.58
N MET A 210 -6.61 7.87 9.13
CA MET A 210 -7.95 8.06 8.58
C MET A 210 -9.04 7.90 9.66
N SER A 211 -10.07 8.74 9.58
CA SER A 211 -11.29 8.61 10.37
C SER A 211 -12.09 7.37 9.95
N PHE A 212 -12.95 6.88 10.84
CA PHE A 212 -14.01 5.95 10.44
C PHE A 212 -14.96 6.64 9.42
N ARG A 213 -15.76 5.83 8.75
CA ARG A 213 -16.63 6.24 7.64
C ARG A 213 -17.52 7.48 7.95
N PRO A 214 -17.58 8.51 7.06
CA PRO A 214 -16.81 8.60 5.82
C PRO A 214 -15.33 8.85 6.09
N GLY A 215 -14.48 8.15 5.29
CA GLY A 215 -13.03 8.22 5.43
C GLY A 215 -12.49 9.59 5.03
N ARG A 216 -11.67 10.18 5.89
CA ARG A 216 -10.89 11.40 5.62
C ARG A 216 -9.59 11.36 6.41
N ILE A 217 -8.59 12.10 5.99
CA ILE A 217 -7.36 12.26 6.78
C ILE A 217 -7.66 13.09 8.02
N LYS A 218 -7.59 12.43 9.18
CA LYS A 218 -7.83 13.03 10.49
C LYS A 218 -6.57 13.67 11.06
N ARG A 219 -5.44 12.98 10.91
CA ARG A 219 -4.15 13.39 11.45
C ARG A 219 -3.02 12.99 10.52
N VAL A 220 -2.01 13.82 10.45
CA VAL A 220 -0.70 13.50 9.86
C VAL A 220 0.32 13.47 10.98
N VAL A 221 1.04 12.36 11.11
CA VAL A 221 2.11 12.18 12.09
C VAL A 221 3.42 12.06 11.34
N GLU A 222 4.32 13.01 11.49
CA GLU A 222 5.67 12.93 10.94
C GLU A 222 6.54 12.06 11.85
N ILE A 223 7.30 11.14 11.27
CA ILE A 223 8.12 10.17 12.01
C ILE A 223 9.58 10.60 11.91
N ASP A 224 10.02 11.36 12.88
CA ASP A 224 11.40 11.83 13.00
C ASP A 224 12.24 10.83 13.82
N LEU A 225 12.43 9.64 13.28
CA LEU A 225 13.31 8.60 13.82
C LEU A 225 14.47 8.36 12.85
N PRO A 226 15.68 8.12 13.35
CA PRO A 226 16.84 7.89 12.50
C PRO A 226 16.63 6.66 11.60
N ARG A 227 17.22 6.68 10.41
CA ARG A 227 17.27 5.54 9.49
C ARG A 227 18.71 5.00 9.43
N PRO A 228 18.93 3.69 9.27
CA PRO A 228 17.94 2.62 9.20
C PRO A 228 17.25 2.38 10.56
N ARG A 229 15.94 2.08 10.55
CA ARG A 229 15.17 1.75 11.76
C ARG A 229 15.33 0.28 12.10
N THR A 230 16.49 -0.02 12.69
CA THR A 230 16.88 -1.35 13.18
C THR A 230 16.14 -1.71 14.47
N SER A 231 16.37 -2.93 14.95
CA SER A 231 15.84 -3.43 16.23
C SER A 231 16.06 -2.47 17.40
N ASP A 232 17.21 -1.77 17.44
CA ASP A 232 17.52 -0.82 18.51
C ASP A 232 16.60 0.42 18.45
N VAL A 233 16.31 0.91 17.25
CA VAL A 233 15.38 2.03 17.06
C VAL A 233 13.96 1.60 17.43
N ILE A 234 13.56 0.38 17.04
CA ILE A 234 12.25 -0.19 17.36
C ILE A 234 12.07 -0.36 18.89
N ALA A 235 13.13 -0.71 19.61
CA ALA A 235 13.12 -0.84 21.07
C ALA A 235 13.20 0.50 21.82
N SER A 236 13.34 1.64 21.13
CA SER A 236 13.52 2.95 21.76
C SER A 236 12.23 3.53 22.31
N GLU A 237 12.34 4.39 23.34
CA GLU A 237 11.22 5.17 23.87
C GLU A 237 10.58 6.08 22.80
N GLY A 238 11.39 6.62 21.89
CA GLY A 238 10.91 7.43 20.78
C GLY A 238 9.95 6.66 19.87
N PHE A 239 10.28 5.41 19.54
CA PHE A 239 9.40 4.54 18.74
C PHE A 239 8.09 4.24 19.49
N ALA A 240 8.17 3.88 20.76
CA ALA A 240 7.00 3.65 21.61
C ALA A 240 6.10 4.91 21.72
N GLY A 241 6.70 6.10 21.80
CA GLY A 241 5.97 7.38 21.80
C GLY A 241 5.13 7.61 20.54
N TYR A 242 5.68 7.26 19.35
CA TYR A 242 4.92 7.33 18.09
C TYR A 242 3.77 6.32 18.05
N LEU A 243 4.00 5.08 18.51
CA LEU A 243 2.94 4.08 18.63
C LEU A 243 1.79 4.58 19.51
N GLY A 244 2.12 5.16 20.69
CA GLY A 244 1.14 5.73 21.60
C GLY A 244 0.35 6.87 20.95
N THR A 245 1.03 7.81 20.28
CA THR A 245 0.40 8.94 19.59
C THR A 245 -0.60 8.47 18.52
N ILE A 246 -0.17 7.51 17.68
CA ILE A 246 -1.01 6.97 16.61
C ILE A 246 -2.20 6.18 17.18
N TRP A 247 -1.94 5.37 18.24
CA TRP A 247 -3.00 4.60 18.90
C TRP A 247 -4.11 5.48 19.46
N GLU A 248 -3.78 6.60 20.14
CA GLU A 248 -4.78 7.52 20.68
C GLU A 248 -5.66 8.13 19.58
N GLU A 249 -5.09 8.43 18.42
CA GLU A 249 -5.85 8.91 17.26
C GLU A 249 -6.79 7.85 16.67
N LEU A 250 -6.37 6.59 16.67
CA LEU A 250 -7.15 5.47 16.13
C LEU A 250 -8.22 4.94 17.07
N LYS A 251 -7.98 4.95 18.38
CA LYS A 251 -8.83 4.36 19.40
C LYS A 251 -10.29 4.83 19.31
N ALA A 252 -10.47 6.15 19.19
CA ALA A 252 -11.82 6.75 19.05
C ALA A 252 -12.51 6.34 17.74
N GLU A 253 -11.74 6.23 16.65
CA GLU A 253 -12.27 5.84 15.34
C GLU A 253 -12.59 4.33 15.27
N ALA A 254 -11.77 3.50 15.90
CA ALA A 254 -12.03 2.06 16.01
C ALA A 254 -13.30 1.78 16.84
N ALA A 255 -13.53 2.53 17.91
CA ALA A 255 -14.75 2.42 18.72
C ALA A 255 -16.01 2.75 17.90
N LYS A 256 -15.98 3.80 17.05
CA LYS A 256 -17.08 4.12 16.14
C LYS A 256 -17.36 2.96 15.15
N GLY A 257 -16.29 2.34 14.64
CA GLY A 257 -16.40 1.18 13.74
C GLY A 257 -17.10 -0.01 14.38
N LEU A 258 -16.74 -0.34 15.62
CA LEU A 258 -17.36 -1.44 16.37
C LEU A 258 -18.85 -1.16 16.62
N GLN A 259 -19.21 0.05 17.05
CA GLN A 259 -20.61 0.45 17.27
C GLN A 259 -21.46 0.36 15.98
N ALA A 260 -20.88 0.73 14.83
CA ALA A 260 -21.58 0.64 13.55
C ALA A 260 -21.86 -0.82 13.16
N ILE A 261 -20.91 -1.75 13.39
CA ILE A 261 -21.08 -3.19 13.12
C ILE A 261 -22.15 -3.79 14.05
N GLU A 262 -22.15 -3.45 15.33
CA GLU A 262 -23.14 -3.92 16.31
C GLU A 262 -24.55 -3.39 15.98
N GLY A 263 -24.65 -2.14 15.53
CA GLY A 263 -25.90 -1.54 15.09
C GLY A 263 -26.52 -2.27 13.87
N GLN A 264 -25.70 -2.64 12.89
CA GLN A 264 -26.13 -3.40 11.71
C GLN A 264 -26.64 -4.83 12.06
N LYS A 265 -26.01 -5.50 13.04
CA LYS A 265 -26.44 -6.84 13.47
C LYS A 265 -27.79 -6.85 14.19
N ARG A 266 -28.27 -5.71 14.69
CA ARG A 266 -29.55 -5.56 15.41
C ARG A 266 -30.73 -5.22 14.49
N MET A 267 -30.48 -4.91 13.22
CA MET A 267 -31.57 -4.70 12.25
C MET A 267 -32.15 -6.05 11.82
N PRO A 268 -33.47 -6.25 11.89
CA PRO A 268 -34.08 -7.48 11.36
C PRO A 268 -33.85 -7.57 9.85
N PRO A 269 -33.76 -8.79 9.29
CA PRO A 269 -33.63 -8.97 7.85
C PRO A 269 -34.81 -8.26 7.15
N PRO A 270 -34.59 -7.70 5.95
CA PRO A 270 -35.67 -7.10 5.16
C PRO A 270 -36.75 -8.15 4.89
N ALA A 271 -37.99 -7.75 5.05
CA ALA A 271 -39.17 -8.60 4.86
C ALA A 271 -39.36 -9.06 3.41
#